data_db10022650500bfda50a7c12adb26d8e
#
_entry.id   db10022650500bfda50a7c12adb26d8e
#
_cell.length_a   1.000
_cell.length_b   1.000
_cell.length_c   1.000
_cell.angle_alpha   90.00
_cell.angle_beta   90.00
_cell.angle_gamma   90.00
#
_symmetry.space_group_name_H-M   'P 1'
#
loop_
_entity.id
_entity.type
_entity.pdbx_description
1 polymer ?
#
loop_
_entity_poly.entity_id
_entity_poly.type
_entity_poly.pdbx_seq_one_letter_code
_entity_poly.pdbx_strand_id
1 'polypeptide(L)'
;MVNSTLEQKVFLALLVVVSLAFGWILLPFYGAVFWAVILAIIFAPLQRYLYRRFSQRRNLTALFTLLVCLLVAVLPVILITGMLVQEGATLYKQIESGELDIGRLVSGLRELLPQSVQVQLQRFGFGDLDSMRERLASGALEGSQFLATKAFSFGQGTFQFLISFFVMLYLLFFFIRDGRELVARIRKAIPLSDAQKRRLFNKFTRVVRATVKGNIVVAVTQGALGGIIFAVLGISGALLWGVLMAFLSLLPAVGAGLIWTPVAIYFLMTGAIWQGVILTLYGVLVIG
;
A
#
# COMPACT_ATOMS: atom_id res chain seq x y z
N MET A 1 -44.07 -41.07 -14.17
CA MET A 1 -42.62 -41.30 -14.08
C MET A 1 -41.93 -39.99 -14.39
N VAL A 2 -41.56 -39.23 -13.39
CA VAL A 2 -40.82 -37.99 -13.59
C VAL A 2 -39.41 -38.39 -14.05
N ASN A 3 -38.96 -37.83 -15.18
CA ASN A 3 -37.65 -38.16 -15.78
C ASN A 3 -36.54 -37.76 -14.82
N SER A 4 -35.95 -38.70 -14.10
CA SER A 4 -34.84 -38.52 -13.19
C SER A 4 -33.63 -37.75 -13.84
N THR A 5 -33.49 -37.88 -15.14
CA THR A 5 -32.50 -37.14 -15.94
C THR A 5 -32.84 -35.65 -16.12
N LEU A 6 -34.12 -35.29 -16.18
CA LEU A 6 -34.56 -33.90 -16.27
C LEU A 6 -34.38 -33.18 -14.93
N GLU A 7 -34.78 -33.83 -13.84
CA GLU A 7 -34.55 -33.31 -12.47
C GLU A 7 -33.12 -33.08 -12.16
N GLN A 8 -32.22 -34.01 -12.53
CA GLN A 8 -30.76 -33.84 -12.36
C GLN A 8 -30.23 -32.68 -13.18
N LYS A 9 -30.66 -32.51 -14.44
CA LYS A 9 -30.23 -31.36 -15.27
C LYS A 9 -30.72 -30.04 -14.71
N VAL A 10 -31.96 -29.94 -14.27
CA VAL A 10 -32.52 -28.74 -13.63
C VAL A 10 -31.82 -28.45 -12.33
N PHE A 11 -31.55 -29.44 -11.50
CA PHE A 11 -30.78 -29.27 -10.27
C PHE A 11 -29.36 -28.77 -10.54
N LEU A 12 -28.64 -29.34 -11.51
CA LEU A 12 -27.29 -28.88 -11.90
C LEU A 12 -27.33 -27.46 -12.46
N ALA A 13 -28.31 -27.14 -13.30
CA ALA A 13 -28.43 -25.77 -13.82
C ALA A 13 -28.70 -24.76 -12.70
N LEU A 14 -29.58 -25.07 -11.76
CA LEU A 14 -29.89 -24.24 -10.62
C LEU A 14 -28.67 -24.07 -9.71
N LEU A 15 -27.91 -25.14 -9.47
CA LEU A 15 -26.69 -25.11 -8.69
C LEU A 15 -25.62 -24.22 -9.34
N VAL A 16 -25.48 -24.28 -10.66
CA VAL A 16 -24.55 -23.41 -11.42
C VAL A 16 -25.00 -21.96 -11.33
N VAL A 17 -26.28 -21.66 -11.54
CA VAL A 17 -26.83 -20.29 -11.46
C VAL A 17 -26.64 -19.70 -10.07
N VAL A 18 -26.97 -20.46 -9.02
CA VAL A 18 -26.79 -20.02 -7.63
C VAL A 18 -25.31 -19.81 -7.32
N SER A 19 -24.42 -20.69 -7.79
CA SER A 19 -22.97 -20.55 -7.58
C SER A 19 -22.41 -19.32 -8.29
N LEU A 20 -22.87 -19.03 -9.51
CA LEU A 20 -22.47 -17.83 -10.25
C LEU A 20 -23.00 -16.56 -9.57
N ALA A 21 -24.28 -16.55 -9.16
CA ALA A 21 -24.86 -15.42 -8.43
C ALA A 21 -24.12 -15.17 -7.10
N PHE A 22 -23.80 -16.22 -6.36
CA PHE A 22 -23.02 -16.12 -5.13
C PHE A 22 -21.60 -15.60 -5.40
N GLY A 23 -20.93 -16.10 -6.43
CA GLY A 23 -19.63 -15.59 -6.88
C GLY A 23 -19.68 -14.10 -7.23
N TRP A 24 -20.72 -13.67 -7.94
CA TRP A 24 -20.93 -12.26 -8.28
C TRP A 24 -21.07 -11.36 -7.03
N ILE A 25 -21.86 -11.81 -6.04
CA ILE A 25 -22.04 -11.08 -4.77
C ILE A 25 -20.74 -10.98 -3.99
N LEU A 26 -19.87 -11.99 -4.07
CA LEU A 26 -18.58 -12.00 -3.38
C LEU A 26 -17.48 -11.19 -4.08
N LEU A 27 -17.64 -10.85 -5.36
CA LEU A 27 -16.62 -10.11 -6.13
C LEU A 27 -16.13 -8.83 -5.44
N PRO A 28 -16.99 -7.95 -4.88
CA PRO A 28 -16.53 -6.74 -4.18
C PRO A 28 -15.65 -7.03 -2.95
N PHE A 29 -15.84 -8.21 -2.34
CA PHE A 29 -15.14 -8.63 -1.13
C PHE A 29 -13.94 -9.55 -1.38
N TYR A 30 -13.61 -9.80 -2.67
CA TYR A 30 -12.49 -10.67 -3.03
C TYR A 30 -11.19 -10.25 -2.34
N GLY A 31 -10.87 -8.94 -2.35
CA GLY A 31 -9.70 -8.41 -1.68
C GLY A 31 -9.71 -8.66 -0.17
N ALA A 32 -10.85 -8.48 0.48
CA ALA A 32 -11.01 -8.72 1.92
C ALA A 32 -10.77 -10.19 2.27
N VAL A 33 -11.36 -11.11 1.50
CA VAL A 33 -11.16 -12.57 1.68
C VAL A 33 -9.69 -12.94 1.45
N PHE A 34 -9.09 -12.46 0.36
CA PHE A 34 -7.71 -12.74 -0.01
C PHE A 34 -6.74 -12.31 1.08
N TRP A 35 -6.84 -11.05 1.55
CA TRP A 35 -5.97 -10.54 2.60
C TRP A 35 -6.22 -11.23 3.94
N ALA A 36 -7.47 -11.57 4.28
CA ALA A 36 -7.77 -12.33 5.49
C ALA A 36 -7.08 -13.71 5.48
N VAL A 37 -7.07 -14.41 4.34
CA VAL A 37 -6.38 -15.71 4.21
C VAL A 37 -4.87 -15.54 4.36
N ILE A 38 -4.27 -14.54 3.68
CA ILE A 38 -2.82 -14.28 3.75
C ILE A 38 -2.41 -13.97 5.19
N LEU A 39 -3.10 -13.04 5.85
CA LEU A 39 -2.81 -12.65 7.22
C LEU A 39 -3.01 -13.82 8.19
N ALA A 40 -4.05 -14.64 8.02
CA ALA A 40 -4.24 -15.84 8.82
C ALA A 40 -3.08 -16.83 8.68
N ILE A 41 -2.52 -17.00 7.48
CA ILE A 41 -1.35 -17.87 7.24
C ILE A 41 -0.10 -17.31 7.91
N ILE A 42 0.10 -15.97 7.84
CA ILE A 42 1.26 -15.30 8.43
C ILE A 42 1.22 -15.38 9.95
N PHE A 43 0.06 -15.05 10.54
CA PHE A 43 -0.13 -15.03 11.98
C PHE A 43 -0.48 -16.40 12.61
N ALA A 44 -0.64 -17.46 11.80
CA ALA A 44 -0.88 -18.82 12.29
C ALA A 44 0.17 -19.34 13.30
N PRO A 45 1.49 -19.05 13.19
CA PRO A 45 2.46 -19.45 14.21
C PRO A 45 2.22 -18.75 15.55
N LEU A 46 1.91 -17.43 15.51
CA LEU A 46 1.59 -16.64 16.71
C LEU A 46 0.33 -17.18 17.40
N GLN A 47 -0.73 -17.43 16.65
CA GLN A 47 -1.95 -18.06 17.15
C GLN A 47 -1.68 -19.41 17.84
N ARG A 48 -0.85 -20.25 17.22
CA ARG A 48 -0.48 -21.55 17.81
C ARG A 48 0.31 -21.40 19.11
N TYR A 49 1.21 -20.44 19.18
CA TYR A 49 1.98 -20.13 20.38
C TYR A 49 1.05 -19.65 21.51
N LEU A 50 0.19 -18.67 21.23
CA LEU A 50 -0.77 -18.14 22.20
C LEU A 50 -1.79 -19.19 22.66
N TYR A 51 -2.29 -20.02 21.73
CA TYR A 51 -3.22 -21.09 22.06
C TYR A 51 -2.63 -22.12 23.05
N ARG A 52 -1.34 -22.43 22.92
CA ARG A 52 -0.63 -23.29 23.87
C ARG A 52 -0.40 -22.62 25.22
N ARG A 53 -0.22 -21.29 25.25
CA ARG A 53 0.11 -20.52 26.45
C ARG A 53 -1.13 -20.17 27.27
N PHE A 54 -2.27 -19.89 26.65
CA PHE A 54 -3.51 -19.42 27.29
C PHE A 54 -4.58 -20.53 27.42
N SER A 55 -4.23 -21.66 28.03
CA SER A 55 -5.18 -22.71 28.43
C SER A 55 -6.23 -23.07 27.37
N GLN A 56 -5.87 -23.08 26.09
CA GLN A 56 -6.71 -23.49 24.96
C GLN A 56 -7.99 -22.68 24.73
N ARG A 57 -8.08 -21.46 25.22
CA ARG A 57 -9.23 -20.54 25.00
C ARG A 57 -9.18 -20.00 23.56
N ARG A 58 -9.84 -20.68 22.60
CA ARG A 58 -9.80 -20.37 21.15
C ARG A 58 -10.19 -18.93 20.83
N ASN A 59 -11.27 -18.42 21.43
CA ASN A 59 -11.78 -17.08 21.14
C ASN A 59 -10.83 -15.98 21.62
N LEU A 60 -10.32 -16.10 22.85
CA LEU A 60 -9.42 -15.10 23.43
C LEU A 60 -8.08 -15.04 22.68
N THR A 61 -7.52 -16.19 22.34
CA THR A 61 -6.26 -16.23 21.59
C THR A 61 -6.41 -15.73 20.14
N ALA A 62 -7.56 -15.99 19.50
CA ALA A 62 -7.87 -15.44 18.19
C ALA A 62 -8.04 -13.92 18.24
N LEU A 63 -8.76 -13.40 19.23
CA LEU A 63 -8.95 -11.96 19.43
C LEU A 63 -7.60 -11.26 19.70
N PHE A 64 -6.76 -11.84 20.56
CA PHE A 64 -5.43 -11.28 20.83
C PHE A 64 -4.53 -11.30 19.59
N THR A 65 -4.54 -12.39 18.83
CA THR A 65 -3.79 -12.46 17.56
C THR A 65 -4.30 -11.43 16.55
N LEU A 66 -5.61 -11.22 16.45
CA LEU A 66 -6.22 -10.20 15.60
C LEU A 66 -5.78 -8.80 16.03
N LEU A 67 -5.79 -8.52 17.34
CA LEU A 67 -5.35 -7.23 17.89
C LEU A 67 -3.88 -6.97 17.59
N VAL A 68 -3.01 -7.96 17.73
CA VAL A 68 -1.58 -7.85 17.35
C VAL A 68 -1.45 -7.60 15.85
N CYS A 69 -2.21 -8.32 15.02
CA CYS A 69 -2.23 -8.11 13.58
C CYS A 69 -2.65 -6.68 13.21
N LEU A 70 -3.71 -6.18 13.82
CA LEU A 70 -4.20 -4.82 13.64
C LEU A 70 -3.15 -3.79 14.07
N LEU A 71 -2.53 -3.99 15.22
CA LEU A 71 -1.50 -3.10 15.75
C LEU A 71 -0.28 -3.05 14.82
N VAL A 72 0.20 -4.19 14.33
CA VAL A 72 1.31 -4.27 13.39
C VAL A 72 0.99 -3.59 12.05
N ALA A 73 -0.27 -3.61 11.62
CA ALA A 73 -0.69 -2.96 10.37
C ALA A 73 -0.94 -1.46 10.54
N VAL A 74 -1.59 -1.04 11.64
CA VAL A 74 -2.06 0.33 11.85
C VAL A 74 -0.97 1.23 12.45
N LEU A 75 -0.13 0.70 13.34
CA LEU A 75 0.90 1.49 14.02
C LEU A 75 1.88 2.17 13.04
N PRO A 76 2.44 1.49 12.01
CA PRO A 76 3.30 2.16 11.05
C PRO A 76 2.58 3.29 10.29
N VAL A 77 1.31 3.11 9.95
CA VAL A 77 0.53 4.13 9.24
C VAL A 77 0.33 5.37 10.12
N ILE A 78 0.00 5.19 11.39
CA ILE A 78 -0.15 6.31 12.34
C ILE A 78 1.18 7.04 12.53
N LEU A 79 2.28 6.30 12.70
CA LEU A 79 3.62 6.90 12.87
C LEU A 79 4.05 7.70 11.63
N ILE A 80 3.89 7.13 10.43
CA ILE A 80 4.22 7.81 9.18
C ILE A 80 3.36 9.06 9.00
N THR A 81 2.06 8.97 9.26
CA THR A 81 1.15 10.11 9.16
C THR A 81 1.55 11.22 10.14
N GLY A 82 1.85 10.87 11.39
CA GLY A 82 2.32 11.85 12.38
C GLY A 82 3.61 12.55 11.98
N MET A 83 4.58 11.78 11.48
CA MET A 83 5.85 12.32 10.98
C MET A 83 5.65 13.22 9.75
N LEU A 84 4.80 12.83 8.81
CA LEU A 84 4.48 13.64 7.63
C LEU A 84 3.82 14.97 7.99
N VAL A 85 2.90 14.95 8.95
CA VAL A 85 2.26 16.18 9.45
C VAL A 85 3.30 17.10 10.10
N GLN A 86 4.20 16.55 10.90
CA GLN A 86 5.26 17.33 11.54
C GLN A 86 6.24 17.93 10.52
N GLU A 87 6.69 17.14 9.54
CA GLU A 87 7.59 17.62 8.47
C GLU A 87 6.89 18.64 7.58
N GLY A 88 5.63 18.42 7.22
CA GLY A 88 4.81 19.37 6.48
C GLY A 88 4.67 20.71 7.20
N ALA A 89 4.46 20.70 8.52
CA ALA A 89 4.40 21.92 9.33
C ALA A 89 5.75 22.66 9.36
N THR A 90 6.87 21.93 9.38
CA THR A 90 8.22 22.53 9.31
C THR A 90 8.46 23.17 7.95
N LEU A 91 8.12 22.47 6.86
CA LEU A 91 8.22 23.02 5.51
C LEU A 91 7.35 24.26 5.33
N TYR A 92 6.12 24.23 5.86
CA TYR A 92 5.22 25.39 5.82
C TYR A 92 5.86 26.63 6.51
N LYS A 93 6.44 26.43 7.69
CA LYS A 93 7.15 27.51 8.41
C LYS A 93 8.36 28.04 7.63
N GLN A 94 9.13 27.18 6.97
CA GLN A 94 10.28 27.59 6.15
C GLN A 94 9.85 28.40 4.91
N ILE A 95 8.68 28.08 4.34
CA ILE A 95 8.09 28.87 3.23
C ILE A 95 7.59 30.23 3.76
N GLU A 96 6.95 30.24 4.91
CA GLU A 96 6.40 31.47 5.52
C GLU A 96 7.52 32.40 6.01
N SER A 97 8.62 31.87 6.55
CA SER A 97 9.80 32.63 6.98
C SER A 97 10.66 33.13 5.81
N GLY A 98 10.37 32.72 4.57
CA GLY A 98 11.16 33.10 3.39
C GLY A 98 12.51 32.37 3.27
N GLU A 99 12.80 31.42 4.13
CA GLU A 99 14.01 30.58 4.04
C GLU A 99 13.97 29.68 2.78
N LEU A 100 12.77 29.27 2.37
CA LEU A 100 12.50 28.59 1.10
C LEU A 100 11.79 29.56 0.15
N ASP A 101 12.56 30.30 -0.63
CA ASP A 101 12.03 31.16 -1.69
C ASP A 101 11.72 30.32 -2.94
N ILE A 102 10.45 29.91 -3.06
CA ILE A 102 9.96 29.16 -4.22
C ILE A 102 10.20 29.94 -5.52
N GLY A 103 10.19 31.28 -5.47
CA GLY A 103 10.48 32.14 -6.61
C GLY A 103 11.91 31.99 -7.11
N ARG A 104 12.88 31.90 -6.19
CA ARG A 104 14.29 31.63 -6.52
C ARG A 104 14.50 30.22 -7.04
N LEU A 105 13.78 29.23 -6.51
CA LEU A 105 13.84 27.85 -7.01
C LEU A 105 13.32 27.77 -8.46
N VAL A 106 12.21 28.41 -8.75
CA VAL A 106 11.62 28.43 -10.11
C VAL A 106 12.50 29.21 -11.08
N SER A 107 13.08 30.35 -10.68
CA SER A 107 13.99 31.12 -11.53
C SER A 107 15.32 30.39 -11.79
N GLY A 108 15.90 29.75 -10.78
CA GLY A 108 17.09 28.91 -10.93
C GLY A 108 16.83 27.70 -11.85
N LEU A 109 15.66 27.10 -11.77
CA LEU A 109 15.19 26.05 -12.69
C LEU A 109 15.16 26.55 -14.14
N ARG A 110 14.68 27.76 -14.36
CA ARG A 110 14.54 28.36 -15.68
C ARG A 110 15.92 28.60 -16.34
N GLU A 111 16.90 29.02 -15.56
CA GLU A 111 18.27 29.27 -16.06
C GLU A 111 19.03 27.99 -16.44
N LEU A 112 18.73 26.87 -15.81
CA LEU A 112 19.36 25.57 -16.08
C LEU A 112 18.76 24.81 -17.28
N LEU A 113 17.58 25.21 -17.74
CA LEU A 113 16.91 24.53 -18.86
C LEU A 113 17.42 25.05 -20.21
N PRO A 114 17.71 24.16 -21.18
CA PRO A 114 17.99 24.56 -22.56
C PRO A 114 16.87 25.42 -23.12
N GLN A 115 17.22 26.42 -23.96
CA GLN A 115 16.24 27.34 -24.57
C GLN A 115 15.06 26.65 -25.24
N SER A 116 15.27 25.48 -25.85
CA SER A 116 14.25 24.67 -26.47
C SER A 116 13.17 24.15 -25.47
N VAL A 117 13.58 23.86 -24.25
CA VAL A 117 12.68 23.39 -23.17
C VAL A 117 11.97 24.58 -22.53
N GLN A 118 12.66 25.74 -22.39
CA GLN A 118 12.05 26.96 -21.89
C GLN A 118 10.92 27.45 -22.80
N VAL A 119 11.09 27.39 -24.13
CA VAL A 119 10.06 27.74 -25.10
C VAL A 119 8.85 26.78 -25.02
N GLN A 120 9.10 25.50 -24.82
CA GLN A 120 7.99 24.54 -24.62
C GLN A 120 7.25 24.76 -23.31
N LEU A 121 7.96 24.99 -22.19
CA LEU A 121 7.36 25.33 -20.91
C LEU A 121 6.53 26.62 -20.97
N GLN A 122 7.00 27.63 -21.70
CA GLN A 122 6.21 28.85 -21.96
C GLN A 122 4.94 28.54 -22.75
N ARG A 123 4.98 27.65 -23.75
CA ARG A 123 3.80 27.20 -24.51
C ARG A 123 2.77 26.45 -23.65
N PHE A 124 3.23 25.73 -22.63
CA PHE A 124 2.36 25.05 -21.67
C PHE A 124 1.92 25.94 -20.52
N GLY A 125 2.29 27.25 -20.52
CA GLY A 125 1.84 28.23 -19.54
C GLY A 125 2.57 28.19 -18.20
N PHE A 126 3.76 27.58 -18.15
CA PHE A 126 4.65 27.56 -16.97
C PHE A 126 5.74 28.65 -17.06
N GLY A 127 5.57 29.64 -17.93
CA GLY A 127 6.60 30.64 -18.25
C GLY A 127 6.58 31.90 -17.38
N ASP A 128 5.52 32.16 -16.62
CA ASP A 128 5.36 33.38 -15.86
C ASP A 128 4.77 33.11 -14.47
N LEU A 129 5.44 33.66 -13.43
CA LEU A 129 5.00 33.50 -12.03
C LEU A 129 3.61 34.12 -11.79
N ASP A 130 3.26 35.17 -12.52
CA ASP A 130 1.96 35.82 -12.40
C ASP A 130 0.87 34.95 -13.05
N SER A 131 1.14 34.34 -14.20
CA SER A 131 0.23 33.37 -14.82
C SER A 131 0.07 32.10 -13.99
N MET A 132 1.10 31.70 -13.25
CA MET A 132 1.05 30.56 -12.32
C MET A 132 0.27 30.91 -11.05
N ARG A 133 0.41 32.12 -10.51
CA ARG A 133 -0.42 32.65 -9.42
C ARG A 133 -1.88 32.76 -9.82
N GLU A 134 -2.16 33.25 -11.00
CA GLU A 134 -3.53 33.39 -11.53
C GLU A 134 -4.19 32.04 -11.79
N ARG A 135 -3.41 31.04 -12.29
CA ARG A 135 -3.85 29.65 -12.43
C ARG A 135 -3.98 28.93 -11.09
N LEU A 136 -3.16 29.24 -10.10
CA LEU A 136 -3.31 28.73 -8.74
C LEU A 136 -4.53 29.35 -8.06
N ALA A 137 -4.81 30.64 -8.30
CA ALA A 137 -6.01 31.31 -7.77
C ALA A 137 -7.29 30.83 -8.49
N SER A 138 -7.29 30.71 -9.82
CA SER A 138 -8.42 30.15 -10.57
C SER A 138 -8.57 28.64 -10.31
N GLY A 139 -7.46 27.91 -10.24
CA GLY A 139 -7.44 26.50 -9.83
C GLY A 139 -7.90 26.27 -8.39
N ALA A 140 -7.75 27.23 -7.48
CA ALA A 140 -8.32 27.16 -6.14
C ALA A 140 -9.87 27.30 -6.15
N LEU A 141 -10.43 28.06 -7.07
CA LEU A 141 -11.89 28.17 -7.27
C LEU A 141 -12.46 26.94 -7.99
N GLU A 142 -11.82 26.47 -9.07
CA GLU A 142 -12.16 25.21 -9.71
C GLU A 142 -11.85 24.01 -8.81
N GLY A 143 -10.76 24.08 -8.03
CA GLY A 143 -10.38 23.12 -7.01
C GLY A 143 -11.41 22.99 -5.89
N SER A 144 -12.12 24.05 -5.52
CA SER A 144 -13.20 23.97 -4.52
C SER A 144 -14.39 23.15 -5.02
N GLN A 145 -14.78 23.28 -6.29
CA GLN A 145 -15.81 22.45 -6.93
C GLN A 145 -15.33 21.03 -7.20
N PHE A 146 -14.06 20.86 -7.61
CA PHE A 146 -13.41 19.56 -7.75
C PHE A 146 -13.26 18.87 -6.40
N LEU A 147 -12.88 19.58 -5.33
CA LEU A 147 -12.80 19.06 -3.96
C LEU A 147 -14.18 18.65 -3.44
N ALA A 148 -15.24 19.42 -3.71
CA ALA A 148 -16.60 19.06 -3.30
C ALA A 148 -17.09 17.78 -4.00
N THR A 149 -16.85 17.67 -5.32
CA THR A 149 -17.21 16.48 -6.10
C THR A 149 -16.33 15.26 -5.74
N LYS A 150 -15.03 15.52 -5.51
CA LYS A 150 -14.08 14.48 -5.06
C LYS A 150 -14.27 14.11 -3.61
N ALA A 151 -14.67 15.02 -2.72
CA ALA A 151 -14.99 14.71 -1.34
C ALA A 151 -16.15 13.71 -1.25
N PHE A 152 -17.15 13.81 -2.09
CA PHE A 152 -18.23 12.83 -2.17
C PHE A 152 -17.73 11.46 -2.68
N SER A 153 -16.94 11.44 -3.76
CA SER A 153 -16.31 10.24 -4.29
C SER A 153 -15.32 9.61 -3.30
N PHE A 154 -14.58 10.46 -2.56
CA PHE A 154 -13.67 10.03 -1.51
C PHE A 154 -14.44 9.43 -0.33
N GLY A 155 -15.58 10.02 0.05
CA GLY A 155 -16.49 9.48 1.06
C GLY A 155 -17.03 8.10 0.68
N GLN A 156 -17.47 7.91 -0.56
CA GLN A 156 -17.92 6.61 -1.05
C GLN A 156 -16.78 5.57 -1.06
N GLY A 157 -15.59 5.96 -1.56
CA GLY A 157 -14.41 5.08 -1.56
C GLY A 157 -13.97 4.69 -0.16
N THR A 158 -13.99 5.65 0.78
CA THR A 158 -13.67 5.41 2.19
C THR A 158 -14.69 4.50 2.84
N PHE A 159 -15.97 4.69 2.58
CA PHE A 159 -17.03 3.82 3.12
C PHE A 159 -16.90 2.38 2.60
N GLN A 160 -16.69 2.21 1.30
CA GLN A 160 -16.43 0.90 0.70
C GLN A 160 -15.16 0.24 1.27
N PHE A 161 -14.12 1.02 1.46
CA PHE A 161 -12.88 0.54 2.11
C PHE A 161 -13.15 0.09 3.54
N LEU A 162 -13.88 0.89 4.35
CA LEU A 162 -14.22 0.53 5.72
C LEU A 162 -15.03 -0.76 5.79
N ILE A 163 -16.06 -0.91 4.94
CA ILE A 163 -16.84 -2.15 4.88
C ILE A 163 -15.92 -3.33 4.55
N SER A 164 -15.09 -3.22 3.50
CA SER A 164 -14.16 -4.28 3.11
C SER A 164 -13.15 -4.60 4.19
N PHE A 165 -12.66 -3.59 4.91
CA PHE A 165 -11.75 -3.72 6.03
C PHE A 165 -12.39 -4.46 7.21
N PHE A 166 -13.61 -4.09 7.60
CA PHE A 166 -14.33 -4.79 8.67
C PHE A 166 -14.69 -6.23 8.29
N VAL A 167 -15.09 -6.46 7.04
CA VAL A 167 -15.31 -7.82 6.50
C VAL A 167 -14.01 -8.63 6.56
N MET A 168 -12.88 -8.02 6.17
CA MET A 168 -11.57 -8.66 6.27
C MET A 168 -11.22 -9.03 7.70
N LEU A 169 -11.41 -8.12 8.67
CA LEU A 169 -11.14 -8.40 10.10
C LEU A 169 -12.05 -9.50 10.65
N TYR A 170 -13.34 -9.47 10.28
CA TYR A 170 -14.29 -10.51 10.66
C TYR A 170 -13.85 -11.89 10.14
N LEU A 171 -13.56 -11.99 8.85
CA LEU A 171 -13.07 -13.22 8.24
C LEU A 171 -11.74 -13.66 8.83
N LEU A 172 -10.82 -12.73 9.06
CA LEU A 172 -9.51 -12.99 9.66
C LEU A 172 -9.66 -13.60 11.04
N PHE A 173 -10.57 -13.08 11.87
CA PHE A 173 -10.87 -13.67 13.19
C PHE A 173 -11.25 -15.14 13.07
N PHE A 174 -12.20 -15.49 12.21
CA PHE A 174 -12.64 -16.87 12.01
C PHE A 174 -11.55 -17.75 11.40
N PHE A 175 -10.78 -17.23 10.45
CA PHE A 175 -9.68 -17.98 9.83
C PHE A 175 -8.54 -18.26 10.82
N ILE A 176 -8.29 -17.35 11.75
CA ILE A 176 -7.33 -17.56 12.83
C ILE A 176 -7.89 -18.56 13.85
N ARG A 177 -9.16 -18.44 14.24
CA ARG A 177 -9.81 -19.28 15.25
C ARG A 177 -10.02 -20.72 14.75
N ASP A 178 -10.64 -20.86 13.59
CA ASP A 178 -11.15 -22.13 13.08
C ASP A 178 -10.40 -22.62 11.83
N GLY A 179 -9.30 -22.00 11.45
CA GLY A 179 -8.59 -22.24 10.20
C GLY A 179 -8.16 -23.70 9.99
N ARG A 180 -7.87 -24.45 11.07
CA ARG A 180 -7.56 -25.88 10.97
C ARG A 180 -8.77 -26.69 10.53
N GLU A 181 -9.94 -26.41 11.09
CA GLU A 181 -11.19 -27.10 10.77
C GLU A 181 -11.66 -26.75 9.35
N LEU A 182 -11.54 -25.47 8.98
CA LEU A 182 -11.85 -24.98 7.65
C LEU A 182 -10.98 -25.67 6.58
N VAL A 183 -9.67 -25.70 6.78
CA VAL A 183 -8.74 -26.40 5.87
C VAL A 183 -9.06 -27.89 5.79
N ALA A 184 -9.44 -28.53 6.89
CA ALA A 184 -9.82 -29.95 6.89
C ALA A 184 -11.12 -30.17 6.08
N ARG A 185 -12.13 -29.29 6.22
CA ARG A 185 -13.36 -29.35 5.42
C ARG A 185 -13.09 -29.15 3.93
N ILE A 186 -12.29 -28.13 3.57
CA ILE A 186 -11.89 -27.86 2.19
C ILE A 186 -11.15 -29.06 1.59
N ARG A 187 -10.22 -29.66 2.35
CA ARG A 187 -9.51 -30.85 1.89
C ARG A 187 -10.45 -32.05 1.62
N LYS A 188 -11.51 -32.21 2.41
CA LYS A 188 -12.50 -33.26 2.16
C LYS A 188 -13.32 -33.01 0.91
N ALA A 189 -13.62 -31.74 0.61
CA ALA A 189 -14.43 -31.38 -0.54
C ALA A 189 -13.71 -31.47 -1.89
N ILE A 190 -12.36 -31.38 -1.88
CA ILE A 190 -11.57 -31.40 -3.12
C ILE A 190 -11.40 -32.87 -3.60
N PRO A 191 -11.75 -33.21 -4.85
CA PRO A 191 -11.63 -34.56 -5.39
C PRO A 191 -10.19 -34.85 -5.89
N LEU A 192 -9.21 -34.75 -5.01
CA LEU A 192 -7.80 -35.07 -5.28
C LEU A 192 -7.29 -36.11 -4.28
N SER A 193 -6.18 -36.78 -4.60
CA SER A 193 -5.50 -37.68 -3.64
C SER A 193 -4.96 -36.89 -2.44
N ASP A 194 -4.85 -37.53 -1.28
CA ASP A 194 -4.36 -36.85 -0.05
C ASP A 194 -2.92 -36.37 -0.16
N ALA A 195 -2.10 -37.04 -0.98
CA ALA A 195 -0.74 -36.61 -1.27
C ALA A 195 -0.74 -35.30 -2.09
N GLN A 196 -1.57 -35.20 -3.10
CA GLN A 196 -1.72 -34.01 -3.94
C GLN A 196 -2.27 -32.82 -3.13
N LYS A 197 -3.31 -33.04 -2.31
CA LYS A 197 -3.86 -32.03 -1.40
C LYS A 197 -2.80 -31.48 -0.47
N ARG A 198 -2.05 -32.36 0.21
CA ARG A 198 -0.94 -31.95 1.11
C ARG A 198 0.11 -31.14 0.38
N ARG A 199 0.53 -31.58 -0.81
CA ARG A 199 1.50 -30.85 -1.64
C ARG A 199 1.00 -29.45 -2.01
N LEU A 200 -0.27 -29.34 -2.45
CA LEU A 200 -0.89 -28.09 -2.84
C LEU A 200 -0.94 -27.08 -1.66
N PHE A 201 -1.54 -27.47 -0.54
CA PHE A 201 -1.68 -26.59 0.63
C PHE A 201 -0.32 -26.21 1.23
N ASN A 202 0.63 -27.12 1.27
CA ASN A 202 1.99 -26.84 1.78
C ASN A 202 2.73 -25.89 0.83
N LYS A 203 2.62 -26.09 -0.49
CA LYS A 203 3.23 -25.18 -1.49
C LYS A 203 2.63 -23.80 -1.38
N PHE A 204 1.30 -23.67 -1.33
CA PHE A 204 0.61 -22.39 -1.16
C PHE A 204 1.07 -21.65 0.10
N THR A 205 1.04 -22.33 1.26
CA THR A 205 1.46 -21.72 2.52
C THR A 205 2.94 -21.30 2.49
N ARG A 206 3.81 -22.09 1.85
CA ARG A 206 5.23 -21.78 1.72
C ARG A 206 5.43 -20.55 0.84
N VAL A 207 4.78 -20.50 -0.31
CA VAL A 207 4.85 -19.35 -1.24
C VAL A 207 4.38 -18.08 -0.54
N VAL A 208 3.20 -18.07 0.08
CA VAL A 208 2.68 -16.90 0.80
C VAL A 208 3.69 -16.40 1.83
N ARG A 209 4.21 -17.30 2.67
CA ARG A 209 5.18 -16.90 3.70
C ARG A 209 6.51 -16.40 3.13
N ALA A 210 7.01 -17.07 2.09
CA ALA A 210 8.27 -16.67 1.45
C ALA A 210 8.14 -15.29 0.80
N THR A 211 7.06 -15.04 0.06
CA THR A 211 6.80 -13.77 -0.61
C THR A 211 6.66 -12.63 0.41
N VAL A 212 5.82 -12.81 1.44
CA VAL A 212 5.62 -11.75 2.43
C VAL A 212 6.89 -11.48 3.23
N LYS A 213 7.60 -12.54 3.67
CA LYS A 213 8.88 -12.38 4.37
C LYS A 213 9.92 -11.70 3.47
N GLY A 214 10.01 -12.11 2.21
CA GLY A 214 10.92 -11.51 1.23
C GLY A 214 10.62 -10.02 1.03
N ASN A 215 9.36 -9.67 0.79
CA ASN A 215 8.96 -8.27 0.61
C ASN A 215 9.26 -7.41 1.84
N ILE A 216 9.03 -7.92 3.06
CA ILE A 216 9.35 -7.18 4.29
C ILE A 216 10.88 -6.95 4.40
N VAL A 217 11.69 -7.98 4.13
CA VAL A 217 13.15 -7.85 4.17
C VAL A 217 13.62 -6.81 3.15
N VAL A 218 13.15 -6.89 1.91
CA VAL A 218 13.47 -5.92 0.86
C VAL A 218 13.04 -4.52 1.29
N ALA A 219 11.81 -4.34 1.76
CA ALA A 219 11.28 -3.04 2.19
C ALA A 219 12.11 -2.41 3.31
N VAL A 220 12.46 -3.17 4.34
CA VAL A 220 13.30 -2.68 5.44
C VAL A 220 14.71 -2.32 4.93
N THR A 221 15.29 -3.15 4.06
CA THR A 221 16.61 -2.89 3.48
C THR A 221 16.60 -1.62 2.62
N GLN A 222 15.64 -1.48 1.72
CA GLN A 222 15.51 -0.29 0.87
C GLN A 222 15.25 0.98 1.69
N GLY A 223 14.40 0.90 2.71
CA GLY A 223 14.16 2.02 3.61
C GLY A 223 15.39 2.41 4.43
N ALA A 224 16.12 1.44 4.95
CA ALA A 224 17.37 1.70 5.69
C ALA A 224 18.44 2.33 4.79
N LEU A 225 18.66 1.76 3.61
CA LEU A 225 19.60 2.29 2.62
C LEU A 225 19.21 3.69 2.14
N GLY A 226 17.91 3.91 1.87
CA GLY A 226 17.37 5.21 1.50
C GLY A 226 17.53 6.26 2.61
N GLY A 227 17.22 5.90 3.85
CA GLY A 227 17.40 6.77 5.00
C GLY A 227 18.87 7.13 5.23
N ILE A 228 19.78 6.17 5.09
CA ILE A 228 21.23 6.40 5.24
C ILE A 228 21.75 7.39 4.19
N ILE A 229 21.43 7.17 2.90
CA ILE A 229 21.91 8.10 1.85
C ILE A 229 21.30 9.49 2.02
N PHE A 230 20.06 9.63 2.46
CA PHE A 230 19.45 10.92 2.73
C PHE A 230 20.14 11.62 3.91
N ALA A 231 20.49 10.89 4.97
CA ALA A 231 21.27 11.44 6.09
C ALA A 231 22.67 11.90 5.65
N VAL A 232 23.37 11.12 4.82
CA VAL A 232 24.69 11.45 4.28
C VAL A 232 24.65 12.71 3.39
N LEU A 233 23.56 12.87 2.61
CA LEU A 233 23.35 14.04 1.75
C LEU A 233 22.84 15.28 2.52
N GLY A 234 22.64 15.18 3.83
CA GLY A 234 22.21 16.29 4.68
C GLY A 234 20.71 16.63 4.53
N ILE A 235 19.88 15.69 4.04
CA ILE A 235 18.44 15.91 3.90
C ILE A 235 17.80 15.83 5.28
N SER A 236 17.08 16.90 5.68
CA SER A 236 16.30 16.92 6.91
C SER A 236 15.24 15.83 6.90
N GLY A 237 14.93 15.22 8.05
CA GLY A 237 13.95 14.17 8.13
C GLY A 237 14.37 12.85 7.47
N ALA A 238 15.67 12.56 7.29
CA ALA A 238 16.18 11.36 6.64
C ALA A 238 15.57 10.05 7.19
N LEU A 239 15.31 9.98 8.50
CA LEU A 239 14.64 8.84 9.13
C LEU A 239 13.20 8.70 8.65
N LEU A 240 12.45 9.79 8.58
CA LEU A 240 11.08 9.81 8.06
C LEU A 240 11.05 9.28 6.63
N TRP A 241 11.91 9.86 5.77
CA TRP A 241 12.00 9.46 4.37
C TRP A 241 12.39 7.99 4.20
N GLY A 242 13.32 7.50 5.04
CA GLY A 242 13.68 6.09 5.08
C GLY A 242 12.50 5.17 5.47
N VAL A 243 11.73 5.54 6.50
CA VAL A 243 10.53 4.79 6.92
C VAL A 243 9.46 4.84 5.83
N LEU A 244 9.28 5.99 5.18
CA LEU A 244 8.33 6.14 4.09
C LEU A 244 8.75 5.30 2.87
N MET A 245 10.04 5.28 2.52
CA MET A 245 10.58 4.41 1.48
C MET A 245 10.34 2.93 1.81
N ALA A 246 10.59 2.50 3.06
CA ALA A 246 10.30 1.15 3.50
C ALA A 246 8.82 0.79 3.31
N PHE A 247 7.92 1.69 3.69
CA PHE A 247 6.48 1.46 3.56
C PHE A 247 6.06 1.38 2.08
N LEU A 248 6.50 2.30 1.24
CA LEU A 248 6.20 2.29 -0.20
C LEU A 248 6.81 1.09 -0.91
N SER A 249 7.95 0.58 -0.46
CA SER A 249 8.59 -0.62 -1.00
C SER A 249 7.78 -1.91 -0.76
N LEU A 250 6.80 -1.90 0.15
CA LEU A 250 5.83 -2.99 0.27
C LEU A 250 4.86 -3.04 -0.91
N LEU A 251 4.72 -1.93 -1.66
CA LEU A 251 3.86 -1.85 -2.84
C LEU A 251 4.67 -2.27 -4.08
N PRO A 252 4.30 -3.39 -4.76
CA PRO A 252 4.96 -3.78 -6.00
C PRO A 252 4.86 -2.70 -7.07
N ALA A 253 5.91 -2.47 -7.83
CA ALA A 253 6.01 -1.52 -8.93
C ALA A 253 6.16 -0.02 -8.58
N VAL A 254 5.91 0.40 -7.35
CA VAL A 254 6.08 1.80 -6.92
C VAL A 254 7.41 1.97 -6.17
N GLY A 255 7.61 1.17 -5.14
CA GLY A 255 8.87 1.07 -4.39
C GLY A 255 9.40 2.39 -3.82
N ALA A 256 10.65 2.33 -3.36
CA ALA A 256 11.39 3.49 -2.85
C ALA A 256 11.65 4.57 -3.92
N GLY A 257 11.54 4.21 -5.20
CA GLY A 257 11.78 5.11 -6.33
C GLY A 257 10.91 6.36 -6.31
N LEU A 258 9.69 6.25 -5.81
CA LEU A 258 8.74 7.36 -5.70
C LEU A 258 9.24 8.47 -4.77
N ILE A 259 10.14 8.16 -3.86
CA ILE A 259 10.71 9.14 -2.92
C ILE A 259 12.06 9.66 -3.43
N TRP A 260 13.03 8.77 -3.71
CA TRP A 260 14.37 9.23 -4.05
C TRP A 260 14.44 9.89 -5.44
N THR A 261 13.59 9.49 -6.40
CA THR A 261 13.63 10.07 -7.76
C THR A 261 13.27 11.57 -7.77
N PRO A 262 12.17 12.04 -7.17
CA PRO A 262 11.89 13.48 -7.10
C PRO A 262 12.97 14.27 -6.38
N VAL A 263 13.58 13.71 -5.31
CA VAL A 263 14.65 14.37 -4.57
C VAL A 263 15.92 14.44 -5.39
N ALA A 264 16.26 13.39 -6.15
CA ALA A 264 17.39 13.41 -7.08
C ALA A 264 17.22 14.49 -8.16
N ILE A 265 16.01 14.57 -8.74
CA ILE A 265 15.67 15.61 -9.71
C ILE A 265 15.81 16.99 -9.08
N TYR A 266 15.29 17.19 -7.87
CA TYR A 266 15.41 18.45 -7.13
C TYR A 266 16.87 18.89 -6.97
N PHE A 267 17.78 17.98 -6.54
CA PHE A 267 19.20 18.30 -6.41
C PHE A 267 19.85 18.66 -7.74
N LEU A 268 19.53 17.92 -8.81
CA LEU A 268 20.06 18.24 -10.14
C LEU A 268 19.59 19.62 -10.63
N MET A 269 18.37 20.02 -10.29
CA MET A 269 17.77 21.28 -10.73
C MET A 269 18.21 22.47 -9.87
N THR A 270 18.55 22.28 -8.61
CA THR A 270 19.03 23.34 -7.70
C THR A 270 20.55 23.60 -7.80
N GLY A 271 21.25 22.94 -8.75
CA GLY A 271 22.69 23.09 -8.92
C GLY A 271 23.52 22.24 -7.98
N ALA A 272 22.90 21.46 -7.10
CA ALA A 272 23.56 20.48 -6.26
C ALA A 272 23.87 19.19 -7.06
N ILE A 273 24.56 19.35 -8.21
CA ILE A 273 24.75 18.28 -9.21
C ILE A 273 25.38 17.04 -8.61
N TRP A 274 26.36 17.23 -7.72
CA TRP A 274 27.06 16.12 -7.07
C TRP A 274 26.12 15.26 -6.23
N GLN A 275 25.27 15.89 -5.41
CA GLN A 275 24.28 15.19 -4.58
C GLN A 275 23.23 14.48 -5.47
N GLY A 276 22.77 15.16 -6.52
CA GLY A 276 21.80 14.60 -7.46
C GLY A 276 22.34 13.38 -8.21
N VAL A 277 23.58 13.43 -8.68
CA VAL A 277 24.25 12.31 -9.36
C VAL A 277 24.46 11.13 -8.42
N ILE A 278 24.98 11.39 -7.21
CA ILE A 278 25.17 10.34 -6.21
C ILE A 278 23.84 9.68 -5.88
N LEU A 279 22.80 10.47 -5.61
CA LEU A 279 21.49 9.94 -5.24
C LEU A 279 20.87 9.13 -6.39
N THR A 280 21.03 9.58 -7.63
CA THR A 280 20.54 8.85 -8.81
C THR A 280 21.27 7.51 -8.97
N LEU A 281 22.61 7.52 -8.93
CA LEU A 281 23.41 6.30 -9.06
C LEU A 281 23.12 5.32 -7.91
N TYR A 282 23.06 5.81 -6.70
CA TYR A 282 22.75 5.00 -5.52
C TYR A 282 21.30 4.47 -5.57
N GLY A 283 20.36 5.32 -5.96
CA GLY A 283 18.96 4.95 -6.12
C GLY A 283 18.75 3.82 -7.13
N VAL A 284 19.40 3.92 -8.28
CA VAL A 284 19.26 2.91 -9.36
C VAL A 284 20.07 1.64 -9.08
N LEU A 285 21.30 1.75 -8.55
CA LEU A 285 22.20 0.60 -8.41
C LEU A 285 22.07 -0.15 -7.08
N VAL A 286 21.62 0.52 -6.03
CA VAL A 286 21.60 -0.03 -4.66
C VAL A 286 20.18 -0.19 -4.12
N ILE A 287 19.30 0.75 -4.40
CA ILE A 287 17.92 0.72 -3.89
C ILE A 287 16.97 0.05 -4.91
N GLY A 288 17.16 0.29 -6.21
CA GLY A 288 16.27 -0.12 -7.33
C GLY A 288 16.52 -1.50 -7.91
#